data_3a4415257bdfaac1b308b5c805220885
#
_entry.id   3a4415257bdfaac1b308b5c805220885
#
_cell.length_a   1.000
_cell.length_b   1.000
_cell.length_c   1.000
_cell.angle_alpha   90.00
_cell.angle_beta   90.00
_cell.angle_gamma   90.00
#
_symmetry.space_group_name_H-M   'P 1'
#
loop_
_entity.id
_entity.type
_entity.pdbx_description
1 polymer ?
#
loop_
_entity_poly.entity_id
_entity_poly.type
_entity_poly.pdbx_seq_one_letter_code
_entity_poly.pdbx_strand_id
1 'polypeptide(L)'
;MADRTDNPALVSGRLLDGVTAVVAGGGSGIGQAIVARFAEHGATVEFVDINRSAVAETERDLRASGLDVTGHVADVSDPGQVAAFAGKVSARHATVGALVNSAGIQRYGTVETTSPETWDEVFAVNVRSMFLLAKHMLPLMRRNGGGAIVNVSSGQAVASQRNVVAYTASKGAISAMTRAMAVDHAAEGIRVNTIVPGSVDTPMLRASARAIAPDDPDRVISEWGSEHPIGRVGQPAEIADACVFLASPLASYVTGAELRVDGGLLAGVALRAPEGE
;
A
#
# COMPACT_ATOMS: atom_id res chain seq x y z
N MET A 1 -20.33 -12.70 -22.30
CA MET A 1 -19.79 -12.89 -20.95
C MET A 1 -18.76 -14.00 -21.08
N ALA A 2 -17.45 -13.70 -21.07
CA ALA A 2 -16.43 -14.73 -21.04
C ALA A 2 -16.56 -15.51 -19.72
N ASP A 3 -16.54 -16.84 -19.80
CA ASP A 3 -16.62 -17.69 -18.62
C ASP A 3 -15.38 -17.44 -17.75
N ARG A 4 -15.58 -17.18 -16.45
CA ARG A 4 -14.48 -16.95 -15.49
C ARG A 4 -13.55 -18.16 -15.36
N THR A 5 -14.03 -19.34 -15.70
CA THR A 5 -13.26 -20.60 -15.63
C THR A 5 -12.14 -20.69 -16.66
N ASP A 6 -12.19 -19.88 -17.73
CA ASP A 6 -11.21 -19.89 -18.82
C ASP A 6 -10.07 -18.87 -18.64
N ASN A 7 -9.97 -18.18 -17.51
CA ASN A 7 -8.87 -17.25 -17.26
C ASN A 7 -7.59 -18.01 -16.87
N PRO A 8 -6.53 -18.04 -17.72
CA PRO A 8 -5.31 -18.81 -17.47
C PRO A 8 -4.62 -18.47 -16.15
N ALA A 9 -4.72 -17.21 -15.69
CA ALA A 9 -4.14 -16.77 -14.44
C ALA A 9 -4.76 -17.42 -13.21
N LEU A 10 -6.07 -17.77 -13.28
CA LEU A 10 -6.75 -18.48 -12.20
C LEU A 10 -6.37 -19.95 -12.14
N VAL A 11 -6.02 -20.54 -13.28
CA VAL A 11 -5.62 -21.95 -13.40
C VAL A 11 -4.16 -22.14 -13.00
N SER A 12 -3.28 -21.20 -13.34
CA SER A 12 -1.84 -21.28 -13.04
C SER A 12 -1.47 -20.89 -11.61
N GLY A 13 -2.38 -20.26 -10.86
CA GLY A 13 -2.09 -19.68 -9.57
C GLY A 13 -1.25 -18.37 -9.64
N ARG A 14 -0.88 -17.92 -10.85
CA ARG A 14 -0.13 -16.68 -11.11
C ARG A 14 -1.09 -15.57 -11.50
N LEU A 15 -1.71 -14.94 -10.51
CA LEU A 15 -2.81 -14.00 -10.68
C LEU A 15 -2.45 -12.70 -11.42
N LEU A 16 -1.16 -12.38 -11.54
CA LEU A 16 -0.63 -11.17 -12.17
C LEU A 16 0.31 -11.49 -13.35
N ASP A 17 0.17 -12.69 -13.95
CA ASP A 17 1.02 -13.11 -15.06
C ASP A 17 0.89 -12.14 -16.25
N GLY A 18 2.04 -11.65 -16.74
CA GLY A 18 2.12 -10.67 -17.82
C GLY A 18 1.73 -9.24 -17.45
N VAL A 19 1.46 -8.95 -16.16
CA VAL A 19 1.16 -7.60 -15.68
C VAL A 19 2.46 -6.84 -15.41
N THR A 20 2.62 -5.64 -15.97
CA THR A 20 3.59 -4.67 -15.47
C THR A 20 2.98 -3.92 -14.29
N ALA A 21 3.61 -4.02 -13.12
CA ALA A 21 3.19 -3.37 -11.89
C ALA A 21 4.18 -2.30 -11.43
N VAL A 22 3.67 -1.20 -10.90
CA VAL A 22 4.46 -0.12 -10.27
C VAL A 22 4.14 -0.10 -8.79
N VAL A 23 5.17 -0.12 -7.91
CA VAL A 23 5.02 -0.09 -6.45
C VAL A 23 5.83 1.06 -5.87
N ALA A 24 5.16 2.01 -5.22
CA ALA A 24 5.81 3.09 -4.46
C ALA A 24 6.01 2.70 -3.01
N GLY A 25 7.19 3.01 -2.44
CA GLY A 25 7.59 2.59 -1.09
C GLY A 25 8.02 1.12 -1.05
N GLY A 26 8.61 0.60 -2.16
CA GLY A 26 8.94 -0.82 -2.32
C GLY A 26 10.21 -1.29 -1.62
N GLY A 27 10.94 -0.40 -0.94
CA GLY A 27 12.21 -0.74 -0.30
C GLY A 27 12.08 -1.39 1.08
N SER A 28 10.92 -1.34 1.73
CA SER A 28 10.76 -1.88 3.08
C SER A 28 9.32 -2.21 3.43
N GLY A 29 9.12 -2.99 4.50
CA GLY A 29 7.84 -3.24 5.14
C GLY A 29 6.76 -3.77 4.18
N ILE A 30 5.57 -3.17 4.22
CA ILE A 30 4.43 -3.58 3.40
C ILE A 30 4.77 -3.47 1.90
N GLY A 31 5.39 -2.36 1.47
CA GLY A 31 5.73 -2.15 0.07
C GLY A 31 6.70 -3.20 -0.48
N GLN A 32 7.74 -3.55 0.28
CA GLN A 32 8.67 -4.60 -0.08
C GLN A 32 7.97 -5.97 -0.22
N ALA A 33 7.08 -6.31 0.71
CA ALA A 33 6.30 -7.54 0.63
C ALA A 33 5.37 -7.54 -0.60
N ILE A 34 4.81 -6.38 -0.98
CA ILE A 34 4.01 -6.25 -2.20
C ILE A 34 4.86 -6.49 -3.45
N VAL A 35 6.07 -5.92 -3.52
CA VAL A 35 7.01 -6.15 -4.64
C VAL A 35 7.27 -7.63 -4.80
N ALA A 36 7.62 -8.33 -3.72
CA ALA A 36 7.87 -9.77 -3.73
C ALA A 36 6.64 -10.57 -4.19
N ARG A 37 5.48 -10.33 -3.56
CA ARG A 37 4.25 -11.07 -3.85
C ARG A 37 3.75 -10.87 -5.27
N PHE A 38 3.82 -9.63 -5.79
CA PHE A 38 3.42 -9.34 -7.15
C PHE A 38 4.31 -10.08 -8.16
N ALA A 39 5.63 -10.08 -7.94
CA ALA A 39 6.57 -10.81 -8.79
C ALA A 39 6.39 -12.34 -8.68
N GLU A 40 6.13 -12.90 -7.50
CA GLU A 40 5.78 -14.32 -7.29
C GLU A 40 4.51 -14.70 -8.06
N HIS A 41 3.54 -13.79 -8.18
CA HIS A 41 2.34 -13.96 -8.97
C HIS A 41 2.51 -13.64 -10.47
N GLY A 42 3.73 -13.43 -10.94
CA GLY A 42 4.08 -13.33 -12.37
C GLY A 42 4.14 -11.92 -12.93
N ALA A 43 4.03 -10.89 -12.09
CA ALA A 43 4.20 -9.52 -12.56
C ALA A 43 5.68 -9.18 -12.82
N THR A 44 5.94 -8.33 -13.82
CA THR A 44 7.16 -7.53 -13.90
C THR A 44 6.98 -6.31 -13.02
N VAL A 45 7.82 -6.12 -12.00
CA VAL A 45 7.62 -5.08 -11.00
C VAL A 45 8.67 -3.97 -11.09
N GLU A 46 8.23 -2.74 -11.37
CA GLU A 46 9.02 -1.52 -11.21
C GLU A 46 8.70 -0.91 -9.84
N PHE A 47 9.67 -0.79 -8.94
CA PHE A 47 9.41 -0.20 -7.63
C PHE A 47 10.30 0.99 -7.34
N VAL A 48 9.80 1.90 -6.52
CA VAL A 48 10.50 3.14 -6.15
C VAL A 48 10.51 3.32 -4.64
N ASP A 49 11.65 3.76 -4.12
CA ASP A 49 11.82 4.15 -2.72
C ASP A 49 12.86 5.27 -2.61
N ILE A 50 12.79 6.06 -1.55
CA ILE A 50 13.77 7.12 -1.28
C ILE A 50 15.08 6.54 -0.72
N ASN A 51 15.04 5.38 -0.08
CA ASN A 51 16.18 4.74 0.56
C ASN A 51 16.98 3.90 -0.45
N ARG A 52 18.13 4.42 -0.87
CA ARG A 52 19.00 3.79 -1.86
C ARG A 52 19.48 2.38 -1.45
N SER A 53 19.85 2.16 -0.19
CA SER A 53 20.31 0.84 0.27
C SER A 53 19.18 -0.17 0.26
N ALA A 54 17.99 0.21 0.74
CA ALA A 54 16.81 -0.64 0.74
C ALA A 54 16.37 -1.02 -0.69
N VAL A 55 16.45 -0.09 -1.64
CA VAL A 55 16.20 -0.37 -3.07
C VAL A 55 17.17 -1.43 -3.59
N ALA A 56 18.48 -1.23 -3.35
CA ALA A 56 19.51 -2.14 -3.86
C ALA A 56 19.42 -3.54 -3.22
N GLU A 57 19.11 -3.62 -1.93
CA GLU A 57 18.94 -4.88 -1.20
C GLU A 57 17.70 -5.64 -1.70
N THR A 58 16.56 -4.97 -1.77
CA THR A 58 15.31 -5.57 -2.25
C THR A 58 15.46 -6.08 -3.69
N GLU A 59 16.03 -5.28 -4.60
CA GLU A 59 16.24 -5.69 -5.98
C GLU A 59 17.17 -6.90 -6.08
N ARG A 60 18.31 -6.87 -5.38
CA ARG A 60 19.29 -7.96 -5.37
C ARG A 60 18.66 -9.27 -4.89
N ASP A 61 17.97 -9.23 -3.75
CA ASP A 61 17.48 -10.45 -3.08
C ASP A 61 16.32 -11.08 -3.86
N LEU A 62 15.43 -10.26 -4.41
CA LEU A 62 14.32 -10.76 -5.21
C LEU A 62 14.80 -11.28 -6.58
N ARG A 63 15.75 -10.60 -7.22
CA ARG A 63 16.37 -11.12 -8.47
C ARG A 63 17.15 -12.41 -8.25
N ALA A 64 17.85 -12.54 -7.12
CA ALA A 64 18.52 -13.80 -6.77
C ALA A 64 17.54 -14.97 -6.62
N SER A 65 16.27 -14.69 -6.29
CA SER A 65 15.17 -15.66 -6.26
C SER A 65 14.51 -15.87 -7.63
N GLY A 66 15.04 -15.27 -8.71
CA GLY A 66 14.51 -15.42 -10.07
C GLY A 66 13.29 -14.54 -10.39
N LEU A 67 12.99 -13.56 -9.55
CA LEU A 67 11.84 -12.65 -9.74
C LEU A 67 12.21 -11.44 -10.61
N ASP A 68 11.27 -11.01 -11.46
CA ASP A 68 11.46 -9.89 -12.38
C ASP A 68 11.09 -8.56 -11.71
N VAL A 69 12.07 -7.94 -11.07
CA VAL A 69 11.92 -6.69 -10.35
C VAL A 69 13.01 -5.68 -10.73
N THR A 70 12.67 -4.38 -10.75
CA THR A 70 13.62 -3.29 -10.97
C THR A 70 13.38 -2.17 -9.97
N GLY A 71 14.43 -1.81 -9.24
CA GLY A 71 14.39 -0.77 -8.22
C GLY A 71 14.81 0.61 -8.73
N HIS A 72 14.14 1.65 -8.25
CA HIS A 72 14.44 3.05 -8.55
C HIS A 72 14.56 3.85 -7.26
N VAL A 73 15.54 4.75 -7.22
CA VAL A 73 15.70 5.69 -6.11
C VAL A 73 15.08 7.02 -6.51
N ALA A 74 14.02 7.43 -5.80
CA ALA A 74 13.39 8.73 -5.95
C ALA A 74 12.54 9.10 -4.72
N ASP A 75 12.43 10.39 -4.46
CA ASP A 75 11.46 10.95 -3.53
C ASP A 75 10.11 11.13 -4.25
N VAL A 76 9.12 10.32 -3.87
CA VAL A 76 7.78 10.37 -4.47
C VAL A 76 6.96 11.60 -4.06
N SER A 77 7.42 12.37 -3.08
CA SER A 77 6.83 13.67 -2.71
C SER A 77 7.28 14.79 -3.67
N ASP A 78 8.35 14.59 -4.43
CA ASP A 78 8.91 15.55 -5.40
C ASP A 78 8.31 15.31 -6.81
N PRO A 79 7.56 16.29 -7.37
CA PRO A 79 6.93 16.13 -8.70
C PRO A 79 7.93 15.87 -9.83
N GLY A 80 9.14 16.46 -9.76
CA GLY A 80 10.17 16.29 -10.79
C GLY A 80 10.76 14.88 -10.76
N GLN A 81 11.02 14.33 -9.58
CA GLN A 81 11.52 12.97 -9.43
C GLN A 81 10.45 11.92 -9.80
N VAL A 82 9.18 12.18 -9.47
CA VAL A 82 8.06 11.30 -9.93
C VAL A 82 7.96 11.32 -11.45
N ALA A 83 8.04 12.48 -12.10
CA ALA A 83 8.00 12.56 -13.55
C ALA A 83 9.19 11.85 -14.22
N ALA A 84 10.40 11.99 -13.65
CA ALA A 84 11.60 11.28 -14.11
C ALA A 84 11.47 9.76 -13.95
N PHE A 85 10.95 9.29 -12.82
CA PHE A 85 10.66 7.87 -12.57
C PHE A 85 9.64 7.34 -13.58
N ALA A 86 8.52 8.04 -13.76
CA ALA A 86 7.49 7.66 -14.73
C ALA A 86 8.03 7.63 -16.16
N GLY A 87 8.94 8.54 -16.53
CA GLY A 87 9.67 8.52 -17.81
C GLY A 87 10.49 7.25 -17.98
N LYS A 88 11.19 6.77 -16.93
CA LYS A 88 11.95 5.51 -16.98
C LYS A 88 11.02 4.31 -17.15
N VAL A 89 9.90 4.27 -16.42
CA VAL A 89 8.89 3.19 -16.56
C VAL A 89 8.33 3.16 -17.99
N SER A 90 7.93 4.31 -18.53
CA SER A 90 7.33 4.40 -19.89
C SER A 90 8.32 4.08 -21.00
N ALA A 91 9.63 4.28 -20.79
CA ALA A 91 10.67 3.90 -21.74
C ALA A 91 10.91 2.38 -21.79
N ARG A 92 10.61 1.66 -20.71
CA ARG A 92 10.78 0.21 -20.58
C ARG A 92 9.51 -0.57 -20.90
N HIS A 93 8.36 0.01 -20.60
CA HIS A 93 7.07 -0.67 -20.70
C HIS A 93 6.06 0.17 -21.48
N ALA A 94 5.44 -0.43 -22.49
CA ALA A 94 4.38 0.21 -23.27
C ALA A 94 3.11 0.46 -22.44
N THR A 95 2.84 -0.42 -21.47
CA THR A 95 1.63 -0.43 -20.63
C THR A 95 1.97 -0.68 -19.17
N VAL A 96 1.07 -0.29 -18.27
CA VAL A 96 1.08 -0.62 -16.84
C VAL A 96 -0.31 -1.16 -16.49
N GLY A 97 -0.36 -2.33 -15.88
CA GLY A 97 -1.62 -2.97 -15.46
C GLY A 97 -1.95 -2.76 -13.98
N ALA A 98 -0.95 -2.48 -13.13
CA ALA A 98 -1.18 -2.23 -11.71
C ALA A 98 -0.30 -1.10 -11.16
N LEU A 99 -0.88 -0.28 -10.25
CA LEU A 99 -0.16 0.70 -9.44
C LEU A 99 -0.48 0.47 -7.98
N VAL A 100 0.54 0.28 -7.13
CA VAL A 100 0.36 0.22 -5.68
C VAL A 100 1.07 1.38 -5.02
N ASN A 101 0.33 2.19 -4.28
CA ASN A 101 0.84 3.31 -3.51
C ASN A 101 0.98 2.91 -2.04
N SER A 102 2.19 2.52 -1.62
CA SER A 102 2.50 2.09 -0.25
C SER A 102 3.46 3.04 0.48
N ALA A 103 4.05 4.02 -0.20
CA ALA A 103 4.89 5.02 0.44
C ALA A 103 4.10 5.83 1.47
N GLY A 104 4.69 6.01 2.64
CA GLY A 104 4.05 6.78 3.69
C GLY A 104 4.95 7.01 4.89
N ILE A 105 4.70 8.10 5.61
CA ILE A 105 5.36 8.45 6.86
C ILE A 105 4.34 8.75 7.94
N GLN A 106 4.74 8.53 9.19
CA GLN A 106 4.00 8.93 10.38
C GLN A 106 4.79 9.96 11.17
N ARG A 107 4.13 11.03 11.62
CA ARG A 107 4.67 12.03 12.53
C ARG A 107 3.73 12.17 13.72
N TYR A 108 4.30 12.36 14.89
CA TYR A 108 3.55 12.51 16.13
C TYR A 108 3.30 13.98 16.43
N GLY A 109 2.09 14.31 16.83
CA GLY A 109 1.65 15.63 17.25
C GLY A 109 0.14 15.75 17.33
N THR A 110 -0.34 16.65 18.20
CA THR A 110 -1.75 17.10 18.25
C THR A 110 -1.96 18.24 17.25
N VAL A 111 -3.21 18.72 17.11
CA VAL A 111 -3.50 19.93 16.33
C VAL A 111 -2.69 21.14 16.80
N GLU A 112 -2.43 21.24 18.11
CA GLU A 112 -1.70 22.34 18.71
C GLU A 112 -0.18 22.21 18.52
N THR A 113 0.37 21.00 18.56
CA THR A 113 1.83 20.76 18.54
C THR A 113 2.39 20.39 17.17
N THR A 114 1.54 20.06 16.19
CA THR A 114 1.99 19.77 14.81
C THR A 114 2.28 21.07 14.08
N SER A 115 3.52 21.26 13.62
CA SER A 115 3.86 22.44 12.82
C SER A 115 3.27 22.35 11.40
N PRO A 116 3.04 23.51 10.73
CA PRO A 116 2.62 23.50 9.33
C PRO A 116 3.55 22.69 8.42
N GLU A 117 4.87 22.79 8.63
CA GLU A 117 5.89 22.08 7.87
C GLU A 117 5.75 20.55 8.04
N THR A 118 5.53 20.08 9.27
CA THR A 118 5.27 18.65 9.56
C THR A 118 3.97 18.18 8.91
N TRP A 119 2.93 19.00 8.95
CA TRP A 119 1.66 18.72 8.26
C TRP A 119 1.87 18.60 6.76
N ASP A 120 2.55 19.55 6.14
CA ASP A 120 2.81 19.59 4.70
C ASP A 120 3.70 18.42 4.26
N GLU A 121 4.73 18.05 5.07
CA GLU A 121 5.56 16.86 4.81
C GLU A 121 4.71 15.60 4.76
N VAL A 122 3.84 15.37 5.77
CA VAL A 122 2.97 14.18 5.82
C VAL A 122 2.02 14.12 4.63
N PHE A 123 1.40 15.23 4.27
CA PHE A 123 0.51 15.29 3.11
C PHE A 123 1.27 15.15 1.78
N ALA A 124 2.46 15.69 1.68
CA ALA A 124 3.29 15.55 0.48
C ALA A 124 3.64 14.07 0.22
N VAL A 125 4.07 13.35 1.26
CA VAL A 125 4.46 11.94 1.13
C VAL A 125 3.24 11.03 1.05
N ASN A 126 2.23 11.18 1.92
CA ASN A 126 1.15 10.22 2.02
C ASN A 126 0.04 10.41 0.98
N VAL A 127 -0.21 11.64 0.52
CA VAL A 127 -1.36 11.98 -0.35
C VAL A 127 -0.91 12.47 -1.70
N ARG A 128 -0.10 13.55 -1.75
CA ARG A 128 0.33 14.15 -3.02
C ARG A 128 1.12 13.18 -3.90
N SER A 129 1.95 12.32 -3.29
CA SER A 129 2.69 11.28 -4.02
C SER A 129 1.77 10.34 -4.79
N MET A 130 0.70 9.88 -4.15
CA MET A 130 -0.29 8.98 -4.78
C MET A 130 -1.00 9.66 -5.96
N PHE A 131 -1.36 10.93 -5.81
CA PHE A 131 -1.92 11.73 -6.90
C PHE A 131 -0.92 11.85 -8.06
N LEU A 132 0.34 12.18 -7.78
CA LEU A 132 1.37 12.33 -8.80
C LEU A 132 1.64 11.02 -9.56
N LEU A 133 1.80 9.92 -8.84
CA LEU A 133 2.01 8.60 -9.45
C LEU A 133 0.82 8.17 -10.29
N ALA A 134 -0.41 8.31 -9.79
CA ALA A 134 -1.61 8.01 -10.55
C ALA A 134 -1.69 8.85 -11.83
N LYS A 135 -1.46 10.18 -11.73
CA LYS A 135 -1.44 11.10 -12.87
C LYS A 135 -0.50 10.63 -13.99
N HIS A 136 0.67 10.10 -13.64
CA HIS A 136 1.64 9.63 -14.64
C HIS A 136 1.39 8.21 -15.12
N MET A 137 0.80 7.33 -14.29
CA MET A 137 0.54 5.94 -14.66
C MET A 137 -0.78 5.75 -15.42
N LEU A 138 -1.80 6.57 -15.19
CA LEU A 138 -3.10 6.48 -15.87
C LEU A 138 -2.98 6.43 -17.40
N PRO A 139 -2.14 7.23 -18.11
CA PRO A 139 -1.97 7.09 -19.54
C PRO A 139 -1.43 5.72 -19.99
N LEU A 140 -0.56 5.10 -19.17
CA LEU A 140 -0.01 3.77 -19.43
C LEU A 140 -1.08 2.68 -19.18
N MET A 141 -1.92 2.88 -18.18
CA MET A 141 -3.02 1.98 -17.84
C MET A 141 -4.12 2.02 -18.90
N ARG A 142 -4.43 3.19 -19.46
CA ARG A 142 -5.36 3.30 -20.61
C ARG A 142 -4.87 2.53 -21.83
N ARG A 143 -3.58 2.59 -22.13
CA ARG A 143 -2.98 1.79 -23.23
C ARG A 143 -3.03 0.29 -22.96
N ASN A 144 -3.09 -0.11 -21.69
CA ASN A 144 -3.30 -1.49 -21.28
C ASN A 144 -4.77 -1.97 -21.45
N GLY A 145 -5.68 -1.05 -21.75
CA GLY A 145 -7.12 -1.35 -21.78
C GLY A 145 -7.76 -1.38 -20.37
N GLY A 146 -7.08 -0.84 -19.37
CA GLY A 146 -7.52 -0.79 -17.98
C GLY A 146 -6.45 -1.25 -17.00
N GLY A 147 -6.84 -1.47 -15.75
CA GLY A 147 -5.92 -1.91 -14.70
C GLY A 147 -6.45 -1.73 -13.29
N ALA A 148 -5.54 -1.80 -12.30
CA ALA A 148 -5.91 -1.64 -10.91
C ALA A 148 -4.95 -0.68 -10.18
N ILE A 149 -5.51 0.25 -9.41
CA ILE A 149 -4.77 1.09 -8.46
C ILE A 149 -5.14 0.62 -7.05
N VAL A 150 -4.14 0.33 -6.22
CA VAL A 150 -4.32 -0.04 -4.81
C VAL A 150 -3.58 0.97 -3.95
N ASN A 151 -4.32 1.70 -3.12
CA ASN A 151 -3.78 2.68 -2.19
C ASN A 151 -3.70 2.09 -0.78
N VAL A 152 -2.54 2.15 -0.14
CA VAL A 152 -2.37 1.68 1.25
C VAL A 152 -2.69 2.82 2.21
N SER A 153 -3.85 2.73 2.85
CA SER A 153 -4.30 3.64 3.91
C SER A 153 -3.89 3.12 5.30
N SER A 154 -4.78 3.14 6.25
CA SER A 154 -4.60 2.66 7.63
C SER A 154 -5.94 2.56 8.33
N GLY A 155 -6.04 1.73 9.37
CA GLY A 155 -7.15 1.78 10.32
C GLY A 155 -7.38 3.17 10.91
N GLN A 156 -6.34 3.98 10.93
CA GLN A 156 -6.42 5.37 11.40
C GLN A 156 -7.17 6.32 10.44
N ALA A 157 -7.56 5.88 9.26
CA ALA A 157 -8.53 6.61 8.43
C ALA A 157 -9.95 6.59 9.00
N VAL A 158 -10.26 5.60 9.85
CA VAL A 158 -11.59 5.34 10.42
C VAL A 158 -11.61 5.64 11.92
N ALA A 159 -10.58 5.19 12.65
CA ALA A 159 -10.40 5.44 14.08
C ALA A 159 -8.98 5.95 14.34
N SER A 160 -8.78 6.88 15.26
CA SER A 160 -7.48 7.50 15.48
C SER A 160 -6.89 7.13 16.82
N GLN A 161 -5.60 6.87 16.86
CA GLN A 161 -4.84 6.94 18.11
C GLN A 161 -4.54 8.42 18.48
N ARG A 162 -4.02 8.63 19.68
CA ARG A 162 -3.60 9.97 20.15
C ARG A 162 -2.33 10.44 19.43
N ASN A 163 -2.17 11.75 19.30
CA ASN A 163 -0.94 12.43 18.83
C ASN A 163 -0.54 12.08 17.38
N VAL A 164 -1.48 11.92 16.45
CA VAL A 164 -1.18 11.61 15.04
C VAL A 164 -2.09 12.36 14.07
N VAL A 165 -2.42 13.63 14.38
CA VAL A 165 -3.43 14.39 13.63
C VAL A 165 -3.13 14.45 12.12
N ALA A 166 -1.89 14.76 11.72
CA ALA A 166 -1.53 14.86 10.30
C ALA A 166 -1.61 13.49 9.61
N TYR A 167 -1.15 12.42 10.26
CA TYR A 167 -1.23 11.07 9.73
C TYR A 167 -2.68 10.62 9.53
N THR A 168 -3.52 10.71 10.57
CA THR A 168 -4.95 10.36 10.50
C THR A 168 -5.65 11.13 9.38
N ALA A 169 -5.46 12.45 9.31
CA ALA A 169 -6.05 13.27 8.26
C ALA A 169 -5.59 12.82 6.86
N SER A 170 -4.29 12.53 6.68
CA SER A 170 -3.76 12.05 5.41
C SER A 170 -4.36 10.70 4.99
N LYS A 171 -4.56 9.78 5.95
CA LYS A 171 -5.12 8.46 5.66
C LYS A 171 -6.62 8.53 5.33
N GLY A 172 -7.38 9.44 5.96
CA GLY A 172 -8.74 9.76 5.55
C GLY A 172 -8.83 10.38 4.15
N ALA A 173 -7.87 11.26 3.80
CA ALA A 173 -7.78 11.84 2.46
C ALA A 173 -7.52 10.79 1.37
N ILE A 174 -6.71 9.75 1.64
CA ILE A 174 -6.49 8.62 0.72
C ILE A 174 -7.79 7.90 0.39
N SER A 175 -8.60 7.59 1.40
CA SER A 175 -9.92 6.95 1.23
C SER A 175 -10.86 7.80 0.36
N ALA A 176 -10.90 9.11 0.59
CA ALA A 176 -11.72 10.02 -0.22
C ALA A 176 -11.21 10.11 -1.67
N MET A 177 -9.89 10.25 -1.87
CA MET A 177 -9.27 10.29 -3.20
C MET A 177 -9.49 8.98 -3.97
N THR A 178 -9.42 7.82 -3.30
CA THR A 178 -9.71 6.51 -3.90
C THR A 178 -11.12 6.45 -4.48
N ARG A 179 -12.13 6.92 -3.74
CA ARG A 179 -13.53 6.94 -4.23
C ARG A 179 -13.69 7.85 -5.46
N ALA A 180 -13.09 9.04 -5.43
CA ALA A 180 -13.13 9.96 -6.56
C ALA A 180 -12.49 9.32 -7.81
N MET A 181 -11.27 8.79 -7.68
CA MET A 181 -10.58 8.14 -8.80
C MET A 181 -11.33 6.90 -9.32
N ALA A 182 -11.98 6.13 -8.44
CA ALA A 182 -12.78 4.97 -8.83
C ALA A 182 -13.95 5.37 -9.73
N VAL A 183 -14.66 6.46 -9.39
CA VAL A 183 -15.77 6.99 -10.19
C VAL A 183 -15.28 7.56 -11.51
N ASP A 184 -14.19 8.33 -11.49
CA ASP A 184 -13.66 9.02 -12.68
C ASP A 184 -13.13 8.05 -13.74
N HIS A 185 -12.55 6.91 -13.33
CA HIS A 185 -11.80 6.02 -14.22
C HIS A 185 -12.46 4.64 -14.45
N ALA A 186 -13.62 4.36 -13.84
CA ALA A 186 -14.31 3.07 -14.03
C ALA A 186 -14.66 2.79 -15.51
N ALA A 187 -15.11 3.80 -16.25
CA ALA A 187 -15.42 3.67 -17.68
C ALA A 187 -14.19 3.39 -18.56
N GLU A 188 -12.98 3.64 -18.05
CA GLU A 188 -11.70 3.34 -18.69
C GLU A 188 -11.18 1.93 -18.33
N GLY A 189 -11.97 1.11 -17.62
CA GLY A 189 -11.57 -0.21 -17.15
C GLY A 189 -10.57 -0.18 -15.98
N ILE A 190 -10.40 0.97 -15.33
CA ILE A 190 -9.46 1.14 -14.20
C ILE A 190 -10.21 1.05 -12.88
N ARG A 191 -9.84 0.09 -12.05
CA ARG A 191 -10.37 -0.07 -10.69
C ARG A 191 -9.44 0.60 -9.69
N VAL A 192 -10.00 1.30 -8.70
CA VAL A 192 -9.22 1.97 -7.66
C VAL A 192 -9.76 1.59 -6.30
N ASN A 193 -8.94 0.98 -5.45
CA ASN A 193 -9.35 0.50 -4.13
C ASN A 193 -8.30 0.87 -3.07
N THR A 194 -8.73 0.82 -1.82
CA THR A 194 -7.89 1.07 -0.65
C THR A 194 -7.75 -0.21 0.18
N ILE A 195 -6.54 -0.51 0.62
CA ILE A 195 -6.27 -1.43 1.73
C ILE A 195 -6.21 -0.60 3.03
N VAL A 196 -6.82 -1.12 4.08
CA VAL A 196 -6.86 -0.50 5.42
C VAL A 196 -6.22 -1.47 6.42
N PRO A 197 -4.89 -1.45 6.58
CA PRO A 197 -4.19 -2.30 7.52
C PRO A 197 -4.46 -1.90 8.98
N GLY A 198 -4.45 -2.89 9.89
CA GLY A 198 -4.23 -2.69 11.31
C GLY A 198 -2.75 -2.43 11.64
N SER A 199 -2.32 -2.82 12.85
CA SER A 199 -0.89 -2.83 13.20
C SER A 199 -0.19 -3.96 12.44
N VAL A 200 0.87 -3.63 11.69
CA VAL A 200 1.65 -4.58 10.87
C VAL A 200 3.11 -4.49 11.26
N ASP A 201 3.78 -5.62 11.45
CA ASP A 201 5.19 -5.71 11.84
C ASP A 201 6.11 -5.19 10.74
N THR A 202 6.42 -3.92 10.81
CA THR A 202 7.21 -3.17 9.83
C THR A 202 8.29 -2.34 10.53
N PRO A 203 9.31 -1.86 9.81
CA PRO A 203 10.27 -0.91 10.38
C PRO A 203 9.61 0.32 11.01
N MET A 204 8.49 0.81 10.45
CA MET A 204 7.73 1.94 11.00
C MET A 204 7.10 1.58 12.35
N LEU A 205 6.42 0.43 12.46
CA LEU A 205 5.82 -0.03 13.72
C LEU A 205 6.90 -0.23 14.79
N ARG A 206 8.00 -0.90 14.43
CA ARG A 206 9.13 -1.16 15.35
C ARG A 206 9.82 0.13 15.79
N ALA A 207 9.92 1.15 14.91
CA ALA A 207 10.44 2.46 15.29
C ALA A 207 9.51 3.17 16.30
N SER A 208 8.19 3.07 16.11
CA SER A 208 7.21 3.59 17.05
C SER A 208 7.27 2.88 18.41
N ALA A 209 7.41 1.55 18.42
CA ALA A 209 7.55 0.77 19.65
C ALA A 209 8.84 1.15 20.42
N ARG A 210 9.97 1.32 19.71
CA ARG A 210 11.23 1.78 20.31
C ARG A 210 11.13 3.20 20.89
N ALA A 211 10.35 4.06 20.27
CA ALA A 211 10.13 5.43 20.81
C ALA A 211 9.32 5.42 22.11
N ILE A 212 8.46 4.43 22.34
CA ILE A 212 7.65 4.26 23.56
C ILE A 212 8.45 3.54 24.64
N ALA A 213 9.10 2.42 24.29
CA ALA A 213 9.88 1.59 25.20
C ALA A 213 11.20 1.18 24.54
N PRO A 214 12.27 2.02 24.67
CA PRO A 214 13.56 1.73 24.03
C PRO A 214 14.17 0.40 24.44
N ASP A 215 13.99 0.00 25.71
CA ASP A 215 14.57 -1.20 26.30
C ASP A 215 13.75 -2.46 26.05
N ASP A 216 12.47 -2.34 25.70
CA ASP A 216 11.58 -3.48 25.45
C ASP A 216 10.49 -3.16 24.39
N PRO A 217 10.87 -2.94 23.13
CA PRO A 217 9.92 -2.64 22.06
C PRO A 217 9.01 -3.84 21.72
N ASP A 218 9.46 -5.08 21.95
CA ASP A 218 8.67 -6.26 21.62
C ASP A 218 7.47 -6.42 22.56
N ARG A 219 7.57 -5.98 23.81
CA ARG A 219 6.43 -5.88 24.74
C ARG A 219 5.35 -4.94 24.16
N VAL A 220 5.75 -3.76 23.68
CA VAL A 220 4.79 -2.80 23.08
C VAL A 220 4.11 -3.38 21.84
N ILE A 221 4.85 -4.10 21.00
CA ILE A 221 4.30 -4.78 19.81
C ILE A 221 3.30 -5.86 20.24
N SER A 222 3.61 -6.62 21.28
CA SER A 222 2.69 -7.63 21.83
C SER A 222 1.42 -7.01 22.42
N GLU A 223 1.54 -5.89 23.14
CA GLU A 223 0.39 -5.14 23.67
C GLU A 223 -0.51 -4.65 22.51
N TRP A 224 0.07 -4.05 21.47
CA TRP A 224 -0.70 -3.68 20.28
C TRP A 224 -1.34 -4.89 19.58
N GLY A 225 -0.65 -6.03 19.56
CA GLY A 225 -1.18 -7.27 19.03
C GLY A 225 -2.45 -7.72 19.78
N SER A 226 -2.47 -7.60 21.10
CA SER A 226 -3.61 -7.99 21.93
C SER A 226 -4.86 -7.11 21.72
N GLU A 227 -4.72 -5.93 21.16
CA GLU A 227 -5.85 -5.07 20.81
C GLU A 227 -6.61 -5.56 19.55
N HIS A 228 -5.98 -6.43 18.76
CA HIS A 228 -6.60 -7.05 17.59
C HIS A 228 -7.34 -8.33 18.04
N PRO A 229 -8.61 -8.53 17.64
CA PRO A 229 -9.34 -9.77 17.97
C PRO A 229 -8.60 -11.06 17.58
N ILE A 230 -7.77 -11.02 16.53
CA ILE A 230 -6.93 -12.17 16.13
C ILE A 230 -5.74 -12.43 17.08
N GLY A 231 -5.46 -11.52 18.02
CA GLY A 231 -4.47 -11.67 19.08
C GLY A 231 -3.02 -11.36 18.71
N ARG A 232 -2.75 -10.77 17.54
CA ARG A 232 -1.41 -10.42 17.10
C ARG A 232 -1.41 -9.25 16.12
N VAL A 233 -0.25 -8.62 15.94
CA VAL A 233 -0.02 -7.72 14.78
C VAL A 233 0.03 -8.53 13.48
N GLY A 234 -0.34 -7.91 12.36
CA GLY A 234 -0.26 -8.52 11.04
C GLY A 234 1.18 -8.62 10.53
N GLN A 235 1.39 -9.46 9.52
CA GLN A 235 2.64 -9.53 8.79
C GLN A 235 2.53 -8.78 7.45
N PRO A 236 3.62 -8.16 6.94
CA PRO A 236 3.60 -7.48 5.64
C PRO A 236 3.05 -8.33 4.50
N ALA A 237 3.33 -9.63 4.49
CA ALA A 237 2.85 -10.57 3.49
C ALA A 237 1.31 -10.68 3.46
N GLU A 238 0.63 -10.59 4.62
CA GLU A 238 -0.83 -10.66 4.69
C GLU A 238 -1.49 -9.44 4.01
N ILE A 239 -0.82 -8.29 4.08
CA ILE A 239 -1.26 -7.08 3.36
C ILE A 239 -0.98 -7.21 1.86
N ALA A 240 0.17 -7.79 1.50
CA ALA A 240 0.56 -8.01 0.11
C ALA A 240 -0.39 -8.98 -0.60
N ASP A 241 -0.83 -10.05 0.06
CA ASP A 241 -1.82 -11.00 -0.48
C ASP A 241 -3.16 -10.31 -0.80
N ALA A 242 -3.62 -9.42 0.07
CA ALA A 242 -4.81 -8.61 -0.18
C ALA A 242 -4.62 -7.62 -1.34
N CYS A 243 -3.41 -7.06 -1.52
CA CYS A 243 -3.08 -6.22 -2.67
C CYS A 243 -3.10 -7.03 -3.97
N VAL A 244 -2.56 -8.26 -3.98
CA VAL A 244 -2.64 -9.18 -5.13
C VAL A 244 -4.10 -9.43 -5.51
N PHE A 245 -4.97 -9.74 -4.54
CA PHE A 245 -6.40 -9.89 -4.80
C PHE A 245 -6.99 -8.67 -5.49
N LEU A 246 -6.80 -7.47 -4.93
CA LEU A 246 -7.37 -6.24 -5.49
C LEU A 246 -6.78 -5.86 -6.86
N ALA A 247 -5.51 -6.20 -7.12
CA ALA A 247 -4.86 -5.96 -8.40
C ALA A 247 -5.29 -6.97 -9.48
N SER A 248 -5.72 -8.17 -9.08
CA SER A 248 -6.01 -9.30 -9.98
C SER A 248 -7.43 -9.26 -10.59
N PRO A 249 -7.71 -10.11 -11.59
CA PRO A 249 -9.06 -10.30 -12.13
C PRO A 249 -10.07 -10.83 -11.12
N LEU A 250 -9.64 -11.40 -9.97
CA LEU A 250 -10.55 -11.83 -8.90
C LEU A 250 -11.40 -10.68 -8.35
N ALA A 251 -10.84 -9.46 -8.35
CA ALA A 251 -11.51 -8.23 -7.90
C ALA A 251 -12.18 -7.47 -9.06
N SER A 252 -12.57 -8.11 -10.16
CA SER A 252 -13.10 -7.45 -11.38
C SER A 252 -14.34 -6.58 -11.16
N TYR A 253 -15.08 -6.80 -10.07
CA TYR A 253 -16.28 -6.02 -9.72
C TYR A 253 -16.08 -5.20 -8.42
N VAL A 254 -14.80 -5.00 -8.01
CA VAL A 254 -14.44 -4.24 -6.80
C VAL A 254 -13.73 -2.96 -7.21
N THR A 255 -14.38 -1.80 -7.03
CA THR A 255 -13.81 -0.47 -7.21
C THR A 255 -14.42 0.51 -6.21
N GLY A 256 -13.65 1.49 -5.72
CA GLY A 256 -14.03 2.44 -4.69
C GLY A 256 -14.13 1.85 -3.28
N ALA A 257 -13.71 0.61 -3.09
CA ALA A 257 -13.82 -0.11 -1.83
C ALA A 257 -12.65 0.17 -0.88
N GLU A 258 -12.94 0.03 0.41
CA GLU A 258 -11.95 -0.03 1.50
C GLU A 258 -11.92 -1.46 2.05
N LEU A 259 -10.86 -2.19 1.76
CA LEU A 259 -10.67 -3.55 2.27
C LEU A 259 -9.86 -3.50 3.56
N ARG A 260 -10.50 -3.80 4.68
CA ARG A 260 -9.84 -3.90 5.99
C ARG A 260 -9.04 -5.20 6.08
N VAL A 261 -7.75 -5.08 6.43
CA VAL A 261 -6.83 -6.19 6.66
C VAL A 261 -6.16 -5.89 8.01
N ASP A 262 -6.95 -5.99 9.07
CA ASP A 262 -6.66 -5.39 10.37
C ASP A 262 -6.85 -6.37 11.56
N GLY A 263 -6.98 -7.66 11.29
CA GLY A 263 -7.19 -8.66 12.34
C GLY A 263 -8.44 -8.43 13.21
N GLY A 264 -9.43 -7.69 12.66
CA GLY A 264 -10.67 -7.36 13.34
C GLY A 264 -10.59 -6.10 14.21
N LEU A 265 -9.48 -5.35 14.20
CA LEU A 265 -9.29 -4.17 15.06
C LEU A 265 -10.46 -3.17 14.97
N LEU A 266 -10.98 -2.93 13.78
CA LEU A 266 -12.07 -1.98 13.54
C LEU A 266 -13.46 -2.65 13.48
N ALA A 267 -13.57 -3.94 13.73
CA ALA A 267 -14.85 -4.66 13.75
C ALA A 267 -15.49 -4.69 15.12
N GLY A 268 -14.70 -4.54 16.19
CA GLY A 268 -15.14 -4.63 17.56
C GLY A 268 -15.56 -3.29 18.16
N VAL A 269 -16.49 -3.35 19.13
CA VAL A 269 -16.75 -2.26 20.08
C VAL A 269 -16.14 -2.73 21.40
N ALA A 270 -15.31 -1.89 22.04
CA ALA A 270 -14.65 -2.20 23.31
C ALA A 270 -15.64 -2.20 24.51
N LEU A 271 -16.75 -2.92 24.38
CA LEU A 271 -17.72 -3.15 25.44
C LEU A 271 -17.49 -4.56 25.99
N ARG A 272 -17.21 -4.66 27.31
CA ARG A 272 -17.21 -5.96 28.00
C ARG A 272 -18.64 -6.46 28.04
N ALA A 273 -18.91 -7.61 27.45
CA ALA A 273 -20.12 -8.38 27.80
C ALA A 273 -19.99 -8.90 29.23
N PRO A 274 -21.11 -9.10 29.98
CA PRO A 274 -21.09 -9.87 31.19
C PRO A 274 -20.45 -11.23 30.88
N GLU A 275 -19.51 -11.67 31.71
CA GLU A 275 -19.01 -13.06 31.63
C GLU A 275 -20.21 -13.98 31.83
N GLY A 276 -20.52 -14.76 30.79
CA GLY A 276 -21.63 -15.72 30.86
C GLY A 276 -21.35 -16.75 31.94
N GLU A 277 -22.40 -17.07 32.73
CA GLU A 277 -22.41 -18.23 33.65
C GLU A 277 -22.20 -19.54 32.87
#